data_37ae1f6b83ee9e1f4fe479f8518b4e5f
#
_entry.id   37ae1f6b83ee9e1f4fe479f8518b4e5f
#
_cell.length_a   1.000
_cell.length_b   1.000
_cell.length_c   1.000
_cell.angle_alpha   90.00
_cell.angle_beta   90.00
_cell.angle_gamma   90.00
#
_symmetry.space_group_name_H-M   'P 1'
#
loop_
_entity.id
_entity.type
_entity.pdbx_description
1 polymer ?
#
loop_
_entity_poly.entity_id
_entity_poly.type
_entity_poly.pdbx_seq_one_letter_code
_entity_poly.pdbx_strand_id
1 'polypeptide(L)'
;MLAFLYLAILVTTCGKPENELHLYIWADYIKPELIERFEKEYQCHVVYDAFDTNESMYAKLKLGATGYDVIFPSGYTYELMLQQNMLDQIQVEALPNLKNLDPKYLPDVQEQGQFIYAVPFAISYSGVAYRKDKTQVNERSWSIFGRTDLKGRMTMLNDIREALGAALKYLGYSANTLNKSEINQAADQLIEWKKNLAKFESEQNKHGIASAEYIVVQGYNGDMLQVMRENANVDFFIPKEGSIISIDYAVIPKYAQNTKLAHAFINFLLNAGVAAENMQFTQFSSPNKAAFALLPESMQNNPALFPPQEILDKSDVIKYLGKEGDLYNQAWDRVKKS
;
A
#
# COMPACT_ATOMS: atom_id res chain seq x y z
N MET A 1 62.81 26.98 27.88
CA MET A 1 62.30 26.44 26.58
C MET A 1 61.04 25.63 26.89
N LEU A 2 59.85 26.24 26.72
CA LEU A 2 58.55 25.53 26.80
C LEU A 2 58.16 25.13 25.40
N ALA A 3 58.01 23.81 25.14
CA ALA A 3 57.49 23.27 23.91
C ALA A 3 55.94 23.21 24.03
N PHE A 4 55.24 24.00 23.20
CA PHE A 4 53.80 23.90 23.01
C PHE A 4 53.48 22.73 22.08
N LEU A 5 52.84 21.70 22.58
CA LEU A 5 52.29 20.61 21.81
C LEU A 5 50.94 21.04 21.26
N TYR A 6 50.82 21.30 19.96
CA TYR A 6 49.52 21.52 19.25
C TYR A 6 48.87 20.15 19.06
N LEU A 7 47.81 19.90 19.81
CA LEU A 7 46.92 18.76 19.60
C LEU A 7 45.92 19.12 18.49
N ALA A 8 46.15 18.66 17.27
CA ALA A 8 45.17 18.80 16.18
C ALA A 8 44.01 17.83 16.44
N ILE A 9 42.87 18.37 16.87
CA ILE A 9 41.59 17.64 16.96
C ILE A 9 41.08 17.48 15.52
N LEU A 10 41.26 16.29 14.96
CA LEU A 10 40.56 15.86 13.74
C LEU A 10 39.06 15.71 14.09
N VAL A 11 38.26 16.74 13.80
CA VAL A 11 36.81 16.64 13.78
C VAL A 11 36.45 15.83 12.54
N THR A 12 36.28 14.52 12.71
CA THR A 12 35.63 13.70 11.68
C THR A 12 34.17 14.14 11.65
N THR A 13 33.82 14.97 10.68
CA THR A 13 32.44 15.19 10.28
C THR A 13 31.88 13.85 9.83
N CYS A 14 31.00 13.25 10.64
CA CYS A 14 30.21 12.08 10.28
C CYS A 14 29.15 12.55 9.27
N GLY A 15 29.59 12.89 8.05
CA GLY A 15 28.71 13.05 6.92
C GLY A 15 28.31 11.66 6.42
N LYS A 16 27.02 11.46 6.11
CA LYS A 16 26.58 10.27 5.38
C LYS A 16 27.46 10.11 4.13
N PRO A 17 27.82 8.87 3.74
CA PRO A 17 28.51 8.66 2.47
C PRO A 17 27.66 9.28 1.35
N GLU A 18 28.31 9.98 0.43
CA GLU A 18 27.67 10.70 -0.69
C GLU A 18 26.81 9.81 -1.60
N ASN A 19 26.88 8.48 -1.42
CA ASN A 19 26.26 7.43 -2.24
C ASN A 19 25.34 6.50 -1.45
N GLU A 20 24.59 7.00 -0.45
CA GLU A 20 23.54 6.21 0.20
C GLU A 20 22.15 6.73 -0.19
N LEU A 21 21.23 5.79 -0.47
CA LEU A 21 19.81 6.05 -0.67
C LEU A 21 19.02 5.45 0.47
N HIS A 22 18.25 6.27 1.15
CA HIS A 22 17.43 5.83 2.28
C HIS A 22 15.95 5.74 1.90
N LEU A 23 15.38 4.55 2.01
CA LEU A 23 13.98 4.27 1.71
C LEU A 23 13.18 4.08 3.00
N TYR A 24 11.91 4.49 2.99
CA TYR A 24 10.92 4.13 4.00
C TYR A 24 9.72 3.49 3.30
N ILE A 25 9.53 2.19 3.48
CA ILE A 25 8.74 1.36 2.59
C ILE A 25 7.95 0.31 3.37
N TRP A 26 6.92 -0.25 2.77
CA TRP A 26 6.23 -1.43 3.27
C TRP A 26 7.14 -2.65 3.29
N ALA A 27 6.94 -3.57 4.24
CA ALA A 27 7.68 -4.83 4.27
C ALA A 27 7.44 -5.66 2.98
N ASP A 28 8.45 -6.36 2.50
CA ASP A 28 8.40 -7.26 1.33
C ASP A 28 7.87 -6.60 0.02
N TYR A 29 8.10 -5.31 -0.15
CA TYR A 29 7.46 -4.52 -1.21
C TYR A 29 8.31 -4.32 -2.46
N ILE A 30 9.61 -4.55 -2.36
CA ILE A 30 10.54 -4.55 -3.50
C ILE A 30 11.35 -5.84 -3.44
N LYS A 31 11.47 -6.52 -4.57
CA LYS A 31 12.29 -7.72 -4.70
C LYS A 31 13.75 -7.40 -4.37
N PRO A 32 14.40 -8.13 -3.44
CA PRO A 32 15.77 -7.82 -3.01
C PRO A 32 16.78 -7.71 -4.15
N GLU A 33 16.70 -8.57 -5.15
CA GLU A 33 17.61 -8.57 -6.29
C GLU A 33 17.47 -7.31 -7.17
N LEU A 34 16.33 -6.60 -7.10
CA LEU A 34 16.16 -5.30 -7.75
C LEU A 34 16.93 -4.22 -7.01
N ILE A 35 16.97 -4.28 -5.68
CA ILE A 35 17.78 -3.36 -4.87
C ILE A 35 19.26 -3.57 -5.20
N GLU A 36 19.76 -4.81 -5.16
CA GLU A 36 21.15 -5.15 -5.51
C GLU A 36 21.51 -4.68 -6.94
N ARG A 37 20.58 -4.83 -7.89
CA ARG A 37 20.77 -4.36 -9.26
C ARG A 37 20.90 -2.85 -9.34
N PHE A 38 20.06 -2.11 -8.60
CA PHE A 38 20.14 -0.66 -8.51
C PHE A 38 21.46 -0.22 -7.88
N GLU A 39 21.87 -0.80 -6.75
CA GLU A 39 23.14 -0.49 -6.07
C GLU A 39 24.32 -0.64 -7.01
N LYS A 40 24.36 -1.75 -7.76
CA LYS A 40 25.43 -2.02 -8.73
C LYS A 40 25.42 -1.03 -9.90
N GLU A 41 24.24 -0.70 -10.45
CA GLU A 41 24.09 0.19 -11.60
C GLU A 41 24.47 1.64 -11.24
N TYR A 42 24.07 2.10 -10.05
CA TYR A 42 24.28 3.48 -9.61
C TYR A 42 25.47 3.64 -8.65
N GLN A 43 26.20 2.56 -8.35
CA GLN A 43 27.38 2.54 -7.46
C GLN A 43 27.05 3.19 -6.10
N CYS A 44 25.92 2.83 -5.52
CA CYS A 44 25.42 3.35 -4.25
C CYS A 44 25.06 2.21 -3.30
N HIS A 45 24.73 2.56 -2.06
CA HIS A 45 24.16 1.65 -1.08
C HIS A 45 22.73 2.05 -0.74
N VAL A 46 21.81 1.09 -0.67
CA VAL A 46 20.41 1.30 -0.33
C VAL A 46 20.15 0.82 1.08
N VAL A 47 19.73 1.74 1.94
CA VAL A 47 19.30 1.45 3.30
C VAL A 47 17.78 1.64 3.36
N TYR A 48 17.05 0.70 3.96
CA TYR A 48 15.61 0.86 4.09
C TYR A 48 15.09 0.48 5.47
N ASP A 49 14.13 1.26 5.94
CA ASP A 49 13.28 0.95 7.08
C ASP A 49 11.91 0.49 6.56
N ALA A 50 11.31 -0.48 7.25
CA ALA A 50 9.94 -0.87 6.98
C ALA A 50 8.94 -0.17 7.92
N PHE A 51 7.71 -0.02 7.46
CA PHE A 51 6.56 0.38 8.29
C PHE A 51 5.36 -0.52 7.99
N ASP A 52 4.48 -0.64 8.97
CA ASP A 52 3.33 -1.54 8.92
C ASP A 52 2.01 -0.79 8.69
N THR A 53 1.96 0.51 9.04
CA THR A 53 0.78 1.36 8.85
C THR A 53 1.16 2.77 8.37
N ASN A 54 0.29 3.38 7.56
CA ASN A 54 0.44 4.78 7.16
C ASN A 54 0.49 5.73 8.36
N GLU A 55 -0.29 5.42 9.41
CA GLU A 55 -0.38 6.23 10.62
C GLU A 55 0.95 6.22 11.39
N SER A 56 1.59 5.06 11.57
CA SER A 56 2.89 4.95 12.23
C SER A 56 3.99 5.64 11.44
N MET A 57 4.00 5.46 10.12
CA MET A 57 4.92 6.13 9.20
C MET A 57 4.76 7.65 9.30
N TYR A 58 3.53 8.16 9.14
CA TYR A 58 3.24 9.60 9.20
C TYR A 58 3.59 10.20 10.57
N ALA A 59 3.24 9.53 11.68
CA ALA A 59 3.57 9.99 13.02
C ALA A 59 5.09 10.09 13.24
N LYS A 60 5.88 9.11 12.78
CA LYS A 60 7.34 9.13 12.84
C LYS A 60 7.92 10.33 12.09
N LEU A 61 7.42 10.63 10.89
CA LEU A 61 7.84 11.78 10.11
C LEU A 61 7.46 13.12 10.77
N LYS A 62 6.26 13.22 11.35
CA LYS A 62 5.78 14.41 12.07
C LYS A 62 6.61 14.70 13.33
N LEU A 63 7.15 13.68 13.98
CA LEU A 63 8.06 13.83 15.12
C LEU A 63 9.48 14.25 14.70
N GLY A 64 9.71 14.50 13.42
CA GLY A 64 10.97 15.01 12.90
C GLY A 64 11.96 13.92 12.46
N ALA A 65 11.52 12.70 12.22
CA ALA A 65 12.36 11.70 11.56
C ALA A 65 12.72 12.19 10.17
N THR A 66 13.98 12.54 9.99
CA THR A 66 14.57 12.97 8.72
C THR A 66 15.55 11.91 8.25
N GLY A 67 15.96 12.02 6.99
CA GLY A 67 17.00 11.15 6.46
C GLY A 67 16.51 10.07 5.51
N TYR A 68 15.22 10.06 5.18
CA TYR A 68 14.68 9.28 4.08
C TYR A 68 14.73 10.09 2.78
N ASP A 69 15.02 9.41 1.68
CA ASP A 69 15.09 10.00 0.35
C ASP A 69 13.88 9.65 -0.51
N VAL A 70 13.32 8.43 -0.31
CA VAL A 70 12.07 8.01 -0.94
C VAL A 70 11.18 7.32 0.10
N ILE A 71 9.88 7.67 0.09
CA ILE A 71 8.86 7.06 0.95
C ILE A 71 7.73 6.54 0.07
N PHE A 72 7.05 5.45 0.53
CA PHE A 72 5.98 4.81 -0.23
C PHE A 72 4.63 4.82 0.51
N PRO A 73 4.02 6.02 0.72
CA PRO A 73 2.70 6.13 1.34
C PRO A 73 1.57 5.66 0.41
N SER A 74 0.46 5.25 1.00
CA SER A 74 -0.79 5.11 0.27
C SER A 74 -1.38 6.47 -0.11
N GLY A 75 -2.24 6.51 -1.15
CA GLY A 75 -2.71 7.73 -1.78
C GLY A 75 -3.31 8.76 -0.82
N TYR A 76 -4.16 8.32 0.11
CA TYR A 76 -4.75 9.25 1.08
C TYR A 76 -3.71 9.87 2.03
N THR A 77 -2.66 9.13 2.37
CA THR A 77 -1.56 9.66 3.20
C THR A 77 -0.64 10.56 2.39
N TYR A 78 -0.38 10.22 1.13
CA TYR A 78 0.31 11.11 0.20
C TYR A 78 -0.38 12.47 0.11
N GLU A 79 -1.72 12.49 -0.09
CA GLU A 79 -2.49 13.73 -0.15
C GLU A 79 -2.39 14.54 1.15
N LEU A 80 -2.44 13.87 2.31
CA LEU A 80 -2.21 14.51 3.62
C LEU A 80 -0.81 15.10 3.72
N MET A 81 0.24 14.36 3.34
CA MET A 81 1.63 14.83 3.36
C MET A 81 1.82 16.04 2.43
N LEU A 82 1.18 16.04 1.26
CA LEU A 82 1.20 17.15 0.32
C LEU A 82 0.59 18.41 0.94
N GLN A 83 -0.59 18.31 1.54
CA GLN A 83 -1.25 19.42 2.23
C GLN A 83 -0.44 19.98 3.41
N GLN A 84 0.34 19.13 4.07
CA GLN A 84 1.23 19.51 5.17
C GLN A 84 2.61 20.02 4.70
N ASN A 85 2.80 20.19 3.37
CA ASN A 85 4.06 20.66 2.77
C ASN A 85 5.28 19.82 3.19
N MET A 86 5.09 18.50 3.27
CA MET A 86 6.13 17.53 3.67
C MET A 86 6.90 16.95 2.48
N LEU A 87 6.44 17.20 1.24
CA LEU A 87 6.99 16.60 0.02
C LEU A 87 7.77 17.60 -0.81
N ASP A 88 8.80 17.11 -1.48
CA ASP A 88 9.55 17.82 -2.50
C ASP A 88 9.01 17.50 -3.90
N GLN A 89 9.38 18.36 -4.86
CA GLN A 89 9.00 18.21 -6.26
C GLN A 89 9.84 17.14 -6.94
N ILE A 90 9.18 16.29 -7.69
CA ILE A 90 9.81 15.29 -8.56
C ILE A 90 9.84 15.87 -9.98
N GLN A 91 11.04 16.07 -10.53
CA GLN A 91 11.23 16.62 -11.88
C GLN A 91 10.86 15.56 -12.92
N VAL A 92 9.90 15.85 -13.77
CA VAL A 92 9.41 14.93 -14.81
C VAL A 92 10.51 14.55 -15.79
N GLU A 93 11.38 15.48 -16.13
CA GLU A 93 12.54 15.27 -17.01
C GLU A 93 13.56 14.26 -16.45
N ALA A 94 13.63 14.11 -15.13
CA ALA A 94 14.47 13.10 -14.47
C ALA A 94 13.88 11.67 -14.56
N LEU A 95 12.63 11.54 -15.04
CA LEU A 95 11.90 10.28 -15.09
C LEU A 95 11.53 9.86 -16.54
N PRO A 96 12.50 9.56 -17.42
CA PRO A 96 12.21 9.14 -18.81
C PRO A 96 11.30 7.90 -18.92
N ASN A 97 11.22 7.07 -17.87
CA ASN A 97 10.34 5.90 -17.80
C ASN A 97 8.90 6.23 -17.34
N LEU A 98 8.60 7.48 -16.98
CA LEU A 98 7.24 7.90 -16.59
C LEU A 98 6.20 7.59 -17.69
N LYS A 99 6.61 7.63 -18.97
CA LYS A 99 5.81 7.23 -20.15
C LYS A 99 5.26 5.81 -20.10
N ASN A 100 5.86 4.93 -19.29
CA ASN A 100 5.43 3.55 -19.11
C ASN A 100 4.17 3.42 -18.25
N LEU A 101 3.83 4.45 -17.47
CA LEU A 101 2.64 4.46 -16.64
C LEU A 101 1.37 4.69 -17.48
N ASP A 102 0.27 4.16 -16.99
CA ASP A 102 -1.05 4.49 -17.51
C ASP A 102 -1.43 5.90 -17.01
N PRO A 103 -1.72 6.86 -17.93
CA PRO A 103 -2.03 8.24 -17.58
C PRO A 103 -3.17 8.40 -16.56
N LYS A 104 -4.13 7.47 -16.53
CA LYS A 104 -5.28 7.52 -15.60
C LYS A 104 -4.89 7.45 -14.12
N TYR A 105 -3.67 6.96 -13.80
CA TYR A 105 -3.18 6.85 -12.44
C TYR A 105 -2.23 7.97 -12.04
N LEU A 106 -1.81 8.81 -13.01
CA LEU A 106 -0.95 9.94 -12.69
C LEU A 106 -1.77 10.98 -11.90
N PRO A 107 -1.23 11.49 -10.78
CA PRO A 107 -1.82 12.68 -10.14
C PRO A 107 -1.78 13.85 -11.13
N ASP A 108 -2.69 14.79 -10.97
CA ASP A 108 -2.73 15.99 -11.80
C ASP A 108 -1.34 16.64 -11.82
N VAL A 109 -0.78 16.75 -13.02
CA VAL A 109 0.52 17.39 -13.21
C VAL A 109 0.33 18.87 -12.91
N GLN A 110 0.95 19.33 -11.84
CA GLN A 110 0.84 20.71 -11.39
C GLN A 110 1.43 21.67 -12.43
N GLU A 111 0.82 22.83 -12.55
CA GLU A 111 1.07 23.93 -13.49
C GLU A 111 2.34 23.81 -14.34
N GLN A 112 2.16 23.65 -15.67
CA GLN A 112 3.19 23.60 -16.71
C GLN A 112 3.85 22.23 -16.99
N GLY A 113 3.43 21.12 -16.36
CA GLY A 113 3.90 19.78 -16.75
C GLY A 113 5.37 19.45 -16.41
N GLN A 114 6.01 20.27 -15.56
CA GLN A 114 7.44 20.15 -15.27
C GLN A 114 7.75 19.30 -14.04
N PHE A 115 6.81 19.19 -13.09
CA PHE A 115 7.01 18.40 -11.86
C PHE A 115 5.71 17.81 -11.33
N ILE A 116 5.88 16.77 -10.53
CA ILE A 116 4.83 16.08 -9.78
C ILE A 116 5.31 15.88 -8.34
N TYR A 117 4.43 15.55 -7.42
CA TYR A 117 4.81 15.27 -6.02
C TYR A 117 4.78 13.80 -5.67
N ALA A 118 4.22 12.97 -6.55
CA ALA A 118 4.10 11.55 -6.32
C ALA A 118 4.09 10.77 -7.62
N VAL A 119 4.66 9.58 -7.61
CA VAL A 119 4.69 8.64 -8.72
C VAL A 119 3.95 7.39 -8.30
N PRO A 120 2.84 7.00 -8.94
CA PRO A 120 2.10 5.80 -8.59
C PRO A 120 2.97 4.56 -8.83
N PHE A 121 3.01 3.69 -7.84
CA PHE A 121 3.93 2.55 -7.79
C PHE A 121 3.22 1.20 -7.80
N ALA A 122 2.28 0.99 -6.88
CA ALA A 122 1.53 -0.27 -6.78
C ALA A 122 0.05 -0.01 -6.57
N ILE A 123 -0.76 -0.99 -6.99
CA ILE A 123 -2.22 -0.99 -6.84
C ILE A 123 -2.60 -2.26 -6.10
N SER A 124 -3.31 -2.11 -4.98
CA SER A 124 -3.87 -3.21 -4.22
C SER A 124 -5.40 -3.18 -4.23
N TYR A 125 -5.98 -4.37 -4.16
CA TYR A 125 -7.42 -4.59 -4.07
C TYR A 125 -7.72 -5.36 -2.80
N SER A 126 -8.59 -4.82 -1.97
CA SER A 126 -9.11 -5.58 -0.83
C SER A 126 -10.11 -6.63 -1.28
N GLY A 127 -10.02 -7.79 -0.68
CA GLY A 127 -10.92 -8.91 -0.97
C GLY A 127 -10.96 -9.89 0.16
N VAL A 128 -11.39 -11.09 -0.16
CA VAL A 128 -11.60 -12.17 0.79
C VAL A 128 -10.78 -13.38 0.41
N ALA A 129 -9.87 -13.80 1.30
CA ALA A 129 -9.23 -15.09 1.22
C ALA A 129 -9.97 -16.12 2.11
N TYR A 130 -9.99 -17.37 1.68
CA TYR A 130 -10.65 -18.45 2.41
C TYR A 130 -9.96 -19.80 2.21
N ARG A 131 -10.19 -20.71 3.17
CA ARG A 131 -9.68 -22.08 3.13
C ARG A 131 -10.69 -22.99 2.41
N LYS A 132 -10.35 -23.44 1.19
CA LYS A 132 -11.18 -24.35 0.38
C LYS A 132 -11.40 -25.71 1.05
N ASP A 133 -10.45 -26.17 1.87
CA ASP A 133 -10.52 -27.43 2.60
C ASP A 133 -11.37 -27.35 3.89
N LYS A 134 -11.77 -26.16 4.29
CA LYS A 134 -12.53 -25.92 5.55
C LYS A 134 -13.91 -25.33 5.32
N THR A 135 -14.14 -24.66 4.21
CA THR A 135 -15.44 -24.05 3.92
C THR A 135 -15.71 -23.97 2.41
N GLN A 136 -16.98 -23.91 2.07
CA GLN A 136 -17.45 -23.61 0.72
C GLN A 136 -17.92 -22.16 0.65
N VAL A 137 -17.57 -21.50 -0.45
CA VAL A 137 -18.02 -20.16 -0.77
C VAL A 137 -18.97 -20.24 -1.96
N ASN A 138 -20.28 -20.17 -1.68
CA ASN A 138 -21.32 -20.25 -2.71
C ASN A 138 -21.49 -18.91 -3.44
N GLU A 139 -21.14 -17.81 -2.78
CA GLU A 139 -21.26 -16.46 -3.30
C GLU A 139 -20.03 -15.64 -2.95
N ARG A 140 -19.41 -15.02 -3.95
CA ARG A 140 -18.25 -14.13 -3.79
C ARG A 140 -18.71 -12.74 -3.37
N SER A 141 -19.03 -12.57 -2.09
CA SER A 141 -19.65 -11.39 -1.51
C SER A 141 -19.04 -11.07 -0.15
N TRP A 142 -19.05 -9.79 0.22
CA TRP A 142 -18.71 -9.35 1.58
C TRP A 142 -19.64 -9.94 2.65
N SER A 143 -20.85 -10.41 2.27
CA SER A 143 -21.78 -11.08 3.18
C SER A 143 -21.20 -12.29 3.90
N ILE A 144 -20.09 -12.84 3.43
CA ILE A 144 -19.41 -13.99 4.05
C ILE A 144 -19.06 -13.74 5.53
N PHE A 145 -18.79 -12.49 5.93
CA PHE A 145 -18.51 -12.14 7.32
C PHE A 145 -19.76 -12.21 8.24
N GLY A 146 -20.94 -12.34 7.66
CA GLY A 146 -22.19 -12.62 8.37
C GLY A 146 -22.40 -14.12 8.73
N ARG A 147 -21.51 -15.04 8.28
CA ARG A 147 -21.64 -16.47 8.51
C ARG A 147 -21.39 -16.84 9.96
N THR A 148 -22.43 -17.36 10.63
CA THR A 148 -22.39 -17.76 12.06
C THR A 148 -21.71 -19.10 12.29
N ASP A 149 -21.70 -19.98 11.28
CA ASP A 149 -21.02 -21.28 11.32
C ASP A 149 -19.48 -21.16 11.31
N LEU A 150 -18.95 -19.99 10.93
CA LEU A 150 -17.52 -19.66 10.96
C LEU A 150 -17.13 -18.74 12.13
N LYS A 151 -18.01 -18.59 13.12
CA LYS A 151 -17.77 -17.72 14.27
C LYS A 151 -16.44 -18.00 14.97
N GLY A 152 -15.68 -16.93 15.20
CA GLY A 152 -14.35 -16.98 15.81
C GLY A 152 -13.23 -17.49 14.90
N ARG A 153 -13.52 -17.71 13.60
CA ARG A 153 -12.56 -18.19 12.61
C ARG A 153 -12.41 -17.25 11.42
N MET A 154 -12.90 -16.03 11.55
CA MET A 154 -12.82 -14.99 10.53
C MET A 154 -12.12 -13.75 11.08
N THR A 155 -11.37 -13.04 10.23
CA THR A 155 -10.78 -11.72 10.56
C THR A 155 -11.07 -10.72 9.46
N MET A 156 -11.24 -9.47 9.85
CA MET A 156 -11.21 -8.32 8.94
C MET A 156 -10.00 -7.45 9.26
N LEU A 157 -9.56 -6.65 8.29
CA LEU A 157 -8.42 -5.76 8.47
C LEU A 157 -8.66 -4.78 9.63
N ASN A 158 -7.64 -4.57 10.45
CA ASN A 158 -7.64 -3.57 11.50
C ASN A 158 -7.29 -2.19 10.94
N ASP A 159 -7.99 -1.81 9.88
CA ASP A 159 -7.86 -0.55 9.17
C ASP A 159 -9.27 0.03 8.98
N ILE A 160 -9.41 1.32 9.34
CA ILE A 160 -10.70 2.02 9.35
C ILE A 160 -11.31 2.08 7.94
N ARG A 161 -10.50 2.42 6.94
CA ARG A 161 -10.97 2.63 5.58
C ARG A 161 -11.28 1.31 4.89
N GLU A 162 -10.53 0.26 5.21
CA GLU A 162 -10.72 -1.08 4.68
C GLU A 162 -11.95 -1.79 5.27
N ALA A 163 -12.07 -1.81 6.60
CA ALA A 163 -13.17 -2.49 7.26
C ALA A 163 -14.53 -1.79 7.02
N LEU A 164 -14.60 -0.46 7.24
CA LEU A 164 -15.81 0.31 6.92
C LEU A 164 -16.08 0.33 5.41
N GLY A 165 -15.04 0.39 4.59
CA GLY A 165 -15.16 0.31 3.14
C GLY A 165 -15.84 -0.98 2.67
N ALA A 166 -15.47 -2.13 3.24
CA ALA A 166 -16.11 -3.42 2.93
C ALA A 166 -17.62 -3.40 3.27
N ALA A 167 -17.99 -2.83 4.43
CA ALA A 167 -19.39 -2.71 4.81
C ALA A 167 -20.14 -1.70 3.92
N LEU A 168 -19.52 -0.58 3.55
CA LEU A 168 -20.08 0.39 2.61
C LEU A 168 -20.32 -0.23 1.24
N LYS A 169 -19.34 -0.96 0.69
CA LYS A 169 -19.49 -1.67 -0.59
C LYS A 169 -20.60 -2.70 -0.52
N TYR A 170 -20.67 -3.48 0.54
CA TYR A 170 -21.74 -4.45 0.75
C TYR A 170 -23.14 -3.80 0.72
N LEU A 171 -23.28 -2.60 1.27
CA LEU A 171 -24.54 -1.83 1.29
C LEU A 171 -24.79 -1.05 -0.03
N GLY A 172 -23.88 -1.10 -0.99
CA GLY A 172 -23.98 -0.40 -2.26
C GLY A 172 -23.60 1.08 -2.20
N TYR A 173 -22.87 1.50 -1.16
CA TYR A 173 -22.40 2.87 -0.98
C TYR A 173 -20.94 3.03 -1.45
N SER A 174 -20.53 4.28 -1.71
CA SER A 174 -19.13 4.58 -1.97
C SER A 174 -18.30 4.44 -0.69
N ALA A 175 -17.09 3.84 -0.80
CA ALA A 175 -16.11 3.81 0.29
C ALA A 175 -15.55 5.20 0.66
N ASN A 176 -15.88 6.24 -0.13
CA ASN A 176 -15.51 7.63 0.13
C ASN A 176 -16.72 8.51 0.48
N THR A 177 -17.86 7.93 0.82
CA THR A 177 -19.06 8.71 1.16
C THR A 177 -18.82 9.63 2.35
N LEU A 178 -19.38 10.84 2.28
CA LEU A 178 -19.42 11.80 3.40
C LEU A 178 -20.81 11.84 4.05
N ASN A 179 -21.73 10.99 3.60
CA ASN A 179 -23.07 10.88 4.15
C ASN A 179 -23.02 10.15 5.49
N LYS A 180 -23.25 10.89 6.58
CA LYS A 180 -23.25 10.36 7.95
C LYS A 180 -24.22 9.17 8.14
N SER A 181 -25.37 9.15 7.44
CA SER A 181 -26.32 8.04 7.53
C SER A 181 -25.74 6.75 6.94
N GLU A 182 -25.08 6.83 5.77
CA GLU A 182 -24.46 5.69 5.11
C GLU A 182 -23.29 5.14 5.96
N ILE A 183 -22.45 6.04 6.51
CA ILE A 183 -21.35 5.66 7.40
C ILE A 183 -21.87 4.97 8.66
N ASN A 184 -22.98 5.46 9.24
CA ASN A 184 -23.60 4.83 10.40
C ASN A 184 -24.16 3.44 10.07
N GLN A 185 -24.83 3.28 8.93
CA GLN A 185 -25.33 1.98 8.48
C GLN A 185 -24.18 0.97 8.26
N ALA A 186 -23.06 1.43 7.67
CA ALA A 186 -21.87 0.60 7.53
C ALA A 186 -21.28 0.18 8.88
N ALA A 187 -21.25 1.09 9.86
CA ALA A 187 -20.82 0.76 11.21
C ALA A 187 -21.74 -0.24 11.90
N ASP A 188 -23.07 -0.12 11.72
CA ASP A 188 -24.04 -1.09 12.24
C ASP A 188 -23.81 -2.47 11.61
N GLN A 189 -23.60 -2.51 10.29
CA GLN A 189 -23.27 -3.76 9.58
C GLN A 189 -21.97 -4.39 10.08
N LEU A 190 -20.93 -3.59 10.31
CA LEU A 190 -19.67 -4.06 10.88
C LEU A 190 -19.83 -4.60 12.31
N ILE A 191 -20.67 -3.98 13.14
CA ILE A 191 -20.99 -4.46 14.48
C ILE A 191 -21.66 -5.85 14.42
N GLU A 192 -22.55 -6.06 13.45
CA GLU A 192 -23.14 -7.39 13.24
C GLU A 192 -22.10 -8.41 12.80
N TRP A 193 -21.23 -8.08 11.85
CA TRP A 193 -20.16 -8.97 11.42
C TRP A 193 -19.15 -9.26 12.55
N LYS A 194 -18.81 -8.24 13.35
CA LYS A 194 -17.87 -8.37 14.48
C LYS A 194 -18.27 -9.50 15.43
N LYS A 195 -19.56 -9.80 15.61
CA LYS A 195 -20.03 -10.91 16.44
C LYS A 195 -19.53 -12.28 15.99
N ASN A 196 -19.12 -12.40 14.72
CA ASN A 196 -18.63 -13.62 14.10
C ASN A 196 -17.11 -13.62 13.93
N LEU A 197 -16.46 -12.46 14.01
CA LEU A 197 -15.01 -12.37 13.87
C LEU A 197 -14.28 -12.94 15.09
N ALA A 198 -13.07 -13.45 14.87
CA ALA A 198 -12.09 -13.65 15.92
C ALA A 198 -11.56 -12.31 16.43
N LYS A 199 -11.18 -11.43 15.50
CA LYS A 199 -10.67 -10.07 15.76
C LYS A 199 -10.57 -9.27 14.46
N PHE A 200 -10.28 -7.95 14.58
CA PHE A 200 -9.70 -7.16 13.52
C PHE A 200 -8.18 -7.36 13.54
N GLU A 201 -7.58 -7.67 12.39
CA GLU A 201 -6.18 -8.09 12.28
C GLU A 201 -5.60 -7.71 10.92
N SER A 202 -4.41 -7.12 10.88
CA SER A 202 -3.73 -6.79 9.62
C SER A 202 -2.40 -7.52 9.44
N GLU A 203 -1.63 -7.69 10.51
CA GLU A 203 -0.26 -8.19 10.44
C GLU A 203 -0.17 -9.71 10.26
N GLN A 204 -1.02 -10.46 10.96
CA GLN A 204 -0.95 -11.93 11.00
C GLN A 204 -1.94 -12.62 10.08
N ASN A 205 -2.65 -11.90 9.23
CA ASN A 205 -3.64 -12.46 8.31
C ASN A 205 -3.04 -13.52 7.37
N LYS A 206 -1.87 -13.25 6.80
CA LYS A 206 -1.15 -14.20 5.91
C LYS A 206 -0.85 -15.51 6.64
N HIS A 207 -0.27 -15.41 7.84
CA HIS A 207 0.08 -16.58 8.62
C HIS A 207 -1.16 -17.32 9.13
N GLY A 208 -2.17 -16.60 9.61
CA GLY A 208 -3.39 -17.18 10.15
C GLY A 208 -4.21 -17.96 9.13
N ILE A 209 -4.33 -17.45 7.88
CA ILE A 209 -5.01 -18.18 6.81
C ILE A 209 -4.17 -19.36 6.30
N ALA A 210 -2.84 -19.21 6.22
CA ALA A 210 -1.95 -20.29 5.80
C ALA A 210 -1.98 -21.47 6.77
N SER A 211 -1.95 -21.21 8.09
CA SER A 211 -2.01 -22.23 9.15
C SER A 211 -3.40 -22.81 9.41
N ALA A 212 -4.45 -22.22 8.81
CA ALA A 212 -5.84 -22.49 9.10
C ALA A 212 -6.27 -22.12 10.55
N GLU A 213 -5.58 -21.22 11.20
CA GLU A 213 -6.09 -20.53 12.39
C GLU A 213 -7.35 -19.74 12.04
N TYR A 214 -7.32 -19.02 10.91
CA TYR A 214 -8.50 -18.40 10.31
C TYR A 214 -8.96 -19.19 9.07
N ILE A 215 -10.26 -19.21 8.85
CA ILE A 215 -10.88 -19.86 7.68
C ILE A 215 -11.24 -18.85 6.61
N VAL A 216 -11.56 -17.61 7.02
CA VAL A 216 -11.86 -16.49 6.12
C VAL A 216 -11.17 -15.24 6.65
N VAL A 217 -10.50 -14.52 5.77
CA VAL A 217 -9.84 -13.25 6.11
C VAL A 217 -10.14 -12.18 5.06
N GLN A 218 -10.38 -10.94 5.50
CA GLN A 218 -10.20 -9.78 4.63
C GLN A 218 -8.71 -9.52 4.48
N GLY A 219 -8.24 -9.31 3.26
CA GLY A 219 -6.83 -9.02 3.00
C GLY A 219 -6.61 -8.39 1.64
N TYR A 220 -5.39 -7.93 1.43
CA TYR A 220 -4.97 -7.38 0.15
C TYR A 220 -4.63 -8.50 -0.84
N ASN A 221 -4.98 -8.30 -2.10
CA ASN A 221 -4.78 -9.30 -3.15
C ASN A 221 -3.34 -9.81 -3.24
N GLY A 222 -2.33 -8.91 -3.22
CA GLY A 222 -0.93 -9.32 -3.32
C GLY A 222 -0.51 -10.26 -2.20
N ASP A 223 -0.85 -9.93 -0.95
CA ASP A 223 -0.56 -10.76 0.21
C ASP A 223 -1.22 -12.14 0.11
N MET A 224 -2.47 -12.19 -0.28
CA MET A 224 -3.21 -13.44 -0.38
C MET A 224 -2.73 -14.29 -1.55
N LEU A 225 -2.35 -13.69 -2.67
CA LEU A 225 -1.76 -14.39 -3.81
C LEU A 225 -0.38 -14.98 -3.48
N GLN A 226 0.42 -14.30 -2.64
CA GLN A 226 1.66 -14.89 -2.11
C GLN A 226 1.36 -16.15 -1.28
N VAL A 227 0.38 -16.08 -0.38
CA VAL A 227 -0.03 -17.25 0.42
C VAL A 227 -0.53 -18.38 -0.48
N MET A 228 -1.33 -18.09 -1.52
CA MET A 228 -1.85 -19.09 -2.46
C MET A 228 -0.75 -19.81 -3.25
N ARG A 229 0.38 -19.17 -3.51
CA ARG A 229 1.55 -19.83 -4.15
C ARG A 229 2.16 -20.91 -3.27
N GLU A 230 2.10 -20.74 -1.97
CA GLU A 230 2.69 -21.65 -0.98
C GLU A 230 1.66 -22.65 -0.44
N ASN A 231 0.37 -22.33 -0.49
CA ASN A 231 -0.71 -23.12 0.07
C ASN A 231 -1.91 -23.23 -0.89
N ALA A 232 -1.97 -24.32 -1.62
CA ALA A 232 -3.05 -24.61 -2.59
C ALA A 232 -4.46 -24.71 -1.96
N ASN A 233 -4.58 -24.81 -0.63
CA ASN A 233 -5.88 -24.83 0.06
C ASN A 233 -6.46 -23.42 0.27
N VAL A 234 -5.68 -22.37 0.05
CA VAL A 234 -6.16 -20.98 0.12
C VAL A 234 -6.66 -20.57 -1.26
N ASP A 235 -7.74 -19.83 -1.30
CA ASP A 235 -8.23 -19.12 -2.48
C ASP A 235 -8.60 -17.70 -2.12
N PHE A 236 -8.67 -16.82 -3.12
CA PHE A 236 -8.98 -15.40 -2.94
C PHE A 236 -9.96 -14.93 -4.01
N PHE A 237 -10.85 -14.03 -3.63
CA PHE A 237 -11.73 -13.35 -4.56
C PHE A 237 -11.94 -11.88 -4.18
N ILE A 238 -12.20 -11.06 -5.19
CA ILE A 238 -12.74 -9.72 -5.02
C ILE A 238 -14.26 -9.84 -5.01
N PRO A 239 -14.96 -9.31 -3.98
CA PRO A 239 -16.41 -9.42 -3.87
C PRO A 239 -17.16 -8.73 -5.02
N LYS A 240 -18.30 -9.28 -5.38
CA LYS A 240 -19.17 -8.79 -6.48
C LYS A 240 -19.70 -7.37 -6.27
N GLU A 241 -19.72 -6.90 -5.04
CA GLU A 241 -20.13 -5.54 -4.67
C GLU A 241 -19.02 -4.51 -4.95
N GLY A 242 -17.84 -4.95 -5.35
CA GLY A 242 -16.66 -4.12 -5.56
C GLY A 242 -15.65 -4.19 -4.42
N SER A 243 -14.50 -3.61 -4.66
CA SER A 243 -13.33 -3.57 -3.79
C SER A 243 -13.06 -2.17 -3.27
N ILE A 244 -12.25 -2.12 -2.23
CA ILE A 244 -11.49 -0.94 -1.83
C ILE A 244 -10.15 -1.03 -2.56
N ILE A 245 -9.80 0.02 -3.32
CA ILE A 245 -8.58 0.10 -4.10
C ILE A 245 -7.63 1.07 -3.41
N SER A 246 -6.44 0.61 -3.08
CA SER A 246 -5.36 1.48 -2.64
C SER A 246 -4.32 1.61 -3.73
N ILE A 247 -3.83 2.82 -3.94
CA ILE A 247 -2.70 3.11 -4.81
C ILE A 247 -1.60 3.67 -3.92
N ASP A 248 -0.44 3.05 -3.95
CA ASP A 248 0.72 3.53 -3.22
C ASP A 248 1.64 4.29 -4.16
N TYR A 249 2.26 5.32 -3.64
CA TYR A 249 3.04 6.29 -4.40
C TYR A 249 4.47 6.35 -3.89
N ALA A 250 5.42 6.43 -4.79
CA ALA A 250 6.77 6.88 -4.46
C ALA A 250 6.79 8.41 -4.36
N VAL A 251 7.22 8.92 -3.22
CA VAL A 251 7.35 10.36 -2.95
C VAL A 251 8.74 10.70 -2.45
N ILE A 252 9.20 11.92 -2.70
CA ILE A 252 10.44 12.46 -2.15
C ILE A 252 10.06 13.39 -0.99
N PRO A 253 10.50 13.10 0.25
CA PRO A 253 10.23 13.99 1.36
C PRO A 253 11.05 15.28 1.25
N LYS A 254 10.52 16.39 1.77
CA LYS A 254 11.12 17.73 1.64
C LYS A 254 12.55 17.85 2.17
N TYR A 255 12.95 16.97 3.05
CA TYR A 255 14.28 16.96 3.69
C TYR A 255 15.16 15.80 3.19
N ALA A 256 14.84 15.24 2.01
CA ALA A 256 15.66 14.22 1.37
C ALA A 256 17.12 14.72 1.19
N GLN A 257 18.07 13.87 1.52
CA GLN A 257 19.49 14.22 1.47
C GLN A 257 20.09 13.94 0.09
N ASN A 258 19.52 12.94 -0.63
CA ASN A 258 20.03 12.48 -1.92
C ASN A 258 18.93 12.45 -2.99
N THR A 259 18.40 13.63 -3.31
CA THR A 259 17.31 13.79 -4.29
C THR A 259 17.70 13.26 -5.68
N LYS A 260 18.98 13.30 -6.06
CA LYS A 260 19.44 12.76 -7.34
C LYS A 260 19.29 11.24 -7.39
N LEU A 261 19.73 10.52 -6.37
CA LEU A 261 19.52 9.07 -6.28
C LEU A 261 18.04 8.72 -6.09
N ALA A 262 17.26 9.54 -5.37
CA ALA A 262 15.82 9.36 -5.26
C ALA A 262 15.13 9.37 -6.63
N HIS A 263 15.41 10.36 -7.48
CA HIS A 263 14.89 10.39 -8.85
C HIS A 263 15.35 9.20 -9.68
N ALA A 264 16.64 8.84 -9.58
CA ALA A 264 17.18 7.68 -10.29
C ALA A 264 16.49 6.38 -9.88
N PHE A 265 16.22 6.20 -8.57
CA PHE A 265 15.56 5.03 -8.03
C PHE A 265 14.08 4.94 -8.48
N ILE A 266 13.36 6.05 -8.39
CA ILE A 266 11.99 6.12 -8.89
C ILE A 266 11.96 5.78 -10.39
N ASN A 267 12.86 6.37 -11.19
CA ASN A 267 12.94 6.08 -12.61
C ASN A 267 13.33 4.62 -12.91
N PHE A 268 14.20 4.02 -12.10
CA PHE A 268 14.57 2.60 -12.20
C PHE A 268 13.34 1.71 -11.96
N LEU A 269 12.55 1.97 -10.92
CA LEU A 269 11.31 1.24 -10.63
C LEU A 269 10.26 1.36 -11.74
N LEU A 270 10.26 2.47 -12.49
CA LEU A 270 9.38 2.70 -13.64
C LEU A 270 9.82 1.98 -14.91
N ASN A 271 11.01 1.36 -14.96
CA ASN A 271 11.40 0.52 -16.09
C ASN A 271 10.44 -0.66 -16.22
N ALA A 272 9.95 -0.93 -17.41
CA ALA A 272 8.93 -1.97 -17.63
C ALA A 272 9.36 -3.36 -17.16
N GLY A 273 10.63 -3.73 -17.40
CA GLY A 273 11.20 -5.02 -16.96
C GLY A 273 11.31 -5.10 -15.43
N VAL A 274 11.79 -4.02 -14.80
CA VAL A 274 11.89 -3.90 -13.34
C VAL A 274 10.51 -4.00 -12.69
N ALA A 275 9.54 -3.25 -13.21
CA ALA A 275 8.17 -3.28 -12.71
C ALA A 275 7.54 -4.67 -12.87
N ALA A 276 7.69 -5.33 -14.02
CA ALA A 276 7.18 -6.68 -14.24
C ALA A 276 7.81 -7.71 -13.29
N GLU A 277 9.12 -7.61 -13.06
CA GLU A 277 9.83 -8.48 -12.12
C GLU A 277 9.38 -8.25 -10.68
N ASN A 278 9.16 -7.00 -10.27
CA ASN A 278 8.63 -6.67 -8.95
C ASN A 278 7.19 -7.16 -8.76
N MET A 279 6.33 -6.99 -9.77
CA MET A 279 4.96 -7.51 -9.74
C MET A 279 4.91 -9.04 -9.56
N GLN A 280 5.83 -9.77 -10.22
CA GLN A 280 5.93 -11.22 -10.06
C GLN A 280 6.35 -11.63 -8.65
N PHE A 281 7.16 -10.83 -7.97
CA PHE A 281 7.57 -11.05 -6.59
C PHE A 281 6.44 -10.69 -5.62
N THR A 282 5.96 -9.45 -5.65
CA THR A 282 5.00 -8.90 -4.68
C THR A 282 3.58 -9.39 -4.88
N GLN A 283 3.22 -9.82 -6.09
CA GLN A 283 1.85 -10.15 -6.50
C GLN A 283 0.85 -8.98 -6.37
N PHE A 284 1.34 -7.75 -6.28
CA PHE A 284 0.53 -6.54 -6.45
C PHE A 284 0.53 -6.11 -7.92
N SER A 285 -0.56 -5.49 -8.39
CA SER A 285 -0.58 -4.87 -9.70
C SER A 285 0.17 -3.53 -9.69
N SER A 286 0.56 -3.06 -10.86
CA SER A 286 1.28 -1.80 -11.02
C SER A 286 0.56 -0.91 -12.03
N PRO A 287 0.60 0.42 -11.85
CA PRO A 287 0.13 1.36 -12.86
C PRO A 287 1.03 1.38 -14.12
N ASN A 288 2.12 0.61 -14.15
CA ASN A 288 3.02 0.50 -15.29
C ASN A 288 2.42 -0.37 -16.40
N LYS A 289 1.74 0.25 -17.37
CA LYS A 289 1.09 -0.46 -18.49
C LYS A 289 2.08 -1.21 -19.39
N ALA A 290 3.33 -0.73 -19.50
CA ALA A 290 4.34 -1.39 -20.32
C ALA A 290 4.85 -2.70 -19.65
N ALA A 291 4.78 -2.79 -18.33
CA ALA A 291 5.13 -4.01 -17.59
C ALA A 291 4.11 -5.14 -17.81
N PHE A 292 2.82 -4.82 -18.02
CA PHE A 292 1.77 -5.82 -18.20
C PHE A 292 2.10 -6.83 -19.31
N ALA A 293 2.58 -6.36 -20.46
CA ALA A 293 2.94 -7.22 -21.60
C ALA A 293 4.12 -8.16 -21.32
N LEU A 294 4.90 -7.91 -20.28
CA LEU A 294 6.07 -8.71 -19.85
C LEU A 294 5.72 -9.74 -18.77
N LEU A 295 4.50 -9.72 -18.24
CA LEU A 295 4.06 -10.69 -17.24
C LEU A 295 3.77 -12.04 -17.87
N PRO A 296 3.92 -13.15 -17.12
CA PRO A 296 3.40 -14.45 -17.53
C PRO A 296 1.88 -14.39 -17.80
N GLU A 297 1.41 -15.14 -18.79
CA GLU A 297 0.00 -15.18 -19.19
C GLU A 297 -0.93 -15.53 -18.00
N SER A 298 -0.49 -16.43 -17.10
CA SER A 298 -1.20 -16.77 -15.89
C SER A 298 -1.43 -15.59 -14.94
N MET A 299 -0.53 -14.61 -14.92
CA MET A 299 -0.71 -13.37 -14.15
C MET A 299 -1.60 -12.38 -14.90
N GLN A 300 -1.39 -12.22 -16.21
CA GLN A 300 -2.22 -11.31 -17.03
C GLN A 300 -3.71 -11.66 -16.94
N ASN A 301 -4.02 -12.95 -16.89
CA ASN A 301 -5.40 -13.48 -16.82
C ASN A 301 -5.92 -13.67 -15.40
N ASN A 302 -5.17 -13.26 -14.37
CA ASN A 302 -5.59 -13.42 -12.98
C ASN A 302 -6.55 -12.29 -12.55
N PRO A 303 -7.84 -12.57 -12.29
CA PRO A 303 -8.82 -11.55 -11.92
C PRO A 303 -8.58 -10.94 -10.52
N ALA A 304 -7.73 -11.53 -9.71
CA ALA A 304 -7.30 -10.95 -8.44
C ALA A 304 -6.20 -9.89 -8.61
N LEU A 305 -5.44 -9.96 -9.71
CA LEU A 305 -4.45 -8.94 -10.09
C LEU A 305 -5.04 -7.88 -11.02
N PHE A 306 -5.87 -8.32 -11.96
CA PHE A 306 -6.50 -7.47 -12.97
C PHE A 306 -8.01 -7.75 -12.97
N PRO A 307 -8.75 -7.13 -12.04
CA PRO A 307 -10.18 -7.36 -11.91
C PRO A 307 -10.93 -6.96 -13.18
N PRO A 308 -12.01 -7.70 -13.53
CA PRO A 308 -12.84 -7.34 -14.68
C PRO A 308 -13.51 -5.98 -14.46
N GLN A 309 -13.80 -5.29 -15.56
CA GLN A 309 -14.32 -3.91 -15.54
C GLN A 309 -15.60 -3.78 -14.71
N GLU A 310 -16.49 -4.78 -14.74
CA GLU A 310 -17.72 -4.80 -13.94
C GLU A 310 -17.50 -4.74 -12.41
N ILE A 311 -16.35 -5.24 -11.95
CA ILE A 311 -15.91 -5.15 -10.54
C ILE A 311 -15.28 -3.78 -10.30
N LEU A 312 -14.43 -3.31 -11.22
CA LEU A 312 -13.78 -1.99 -11.12
C LEU A 312 -14.81 -0.85 -11.06
N ASP A 313 -15.87 -0.93 -11.87
CA ASP A 313 -16.95 0.08 -11.90
C ASP A 313 -17.70 0.20 -10.57
N LYS A 314 -17.68 -0.85 -9.75
CA LYS A 314 -18.28 -0.86 -8.41
C LYS A 314 -17.26 -0.57 -7.30
N SER A 315 -15.97 -0.54 -7.63
CA SER A 315 -14.89 -0.34 -6.67
C SER A 315 -14.57 1.14 -6.50
N ASP A 316 -13.98 1.49 -5.36
CA ASP A 316 -13.57 2.86 -5.08
C ASP A 316 -12.08 2.92 -4.76
N VAL A 317 -11.36 3.84 -5.41
CA VAL A 317 -10.03 4.24 -4.96
C VAL A 317 -10.19 5.08 -3.69
N ILE A 318 -9.50 4.69 -2.62
CA ILE A 318 -9.50 5.43 -1.35
C ILE A 318 -8.90 6.81 -1.54
N LYS A 319 -9.63 7.84 -1.09
CA LYS A 319 -9.25 9.24 -1.13
C LYS A 319 -9.05 9.80 0.27
N TYR A 320 -8.25 10.83 0.38
CA TYR A 320 -8.17 11.64 1.58
C TYR A 320 -9.47 12.43 1.76
N LEU A 321 -10.08 12.35 2.93
CA LEU A 321 -11.39 12.92 3.22
C LEU A 321 -11.31 14.23 4.02
N GLY A 322 -10.11 14.77 4.22
CA GLY A 322 -9.95 15.98 4.99
C GLY A 322 -10.50 15.85 6.43
N LYS A 323 -11.13 16.91 6.91
CA LYS A 323 -11.77 16.94 8.24
C LYS A 323 -12.97 16.02 8.34
N GLU A 324 -13.65 15.73 7.24
CA GLU A 324 -14.79 14.82 7.17
C GLU A 324 -14.40 13.37 7.46
N GLY A 325 -13.11 13.05 7.37
CA GLY A 325 -12.56 11.76 7.81
C GLY A 325 -12.85 11.44 9.29
N ASP A 326 -13.11 12.45 10.12
CA ASP A 326 -13.51 12.27 11.53
C ASP A 326 -14.82 11.48 11.68
N LEU A 327 -15.70 11.49 10.67
CA LEU A 327 -16.91 10.67 10.67
C LEU A 327 -16.56 9.17 10.67
N TYR A 328 -15.54 8.78 9.93
CA TYR A 328 -15.03 7.40 9.89
C TYR A 328 -14.37 7.01 11.23
N ASN A 329 -13.60 7.91 11.84
CA ASN A 329 -12.99 7.69 13.15
C ASN A 329 -14.08 7.45 14.22
N GLN A 330 -15.13 8.28 14.26
CA GLN A 330 -16.25 8.13 15.19
C GLN A 330 -17.01 6.81 14.97
N ALA A 331 -17.25 6.43 13.70
CA ALA A 331 -17.89 5.17 13.36
C ALA A 331 -17.05 3.97 13.78
N TRP A 332 -15.73 4.02 13.55
CA TRP A 332 -14.78 2.98 13.94
C TRP A 332 -14.70 2.82 15.45
N ASP A 333 -14.63 3.92 16.18
CA ASP A 333 -14.67 3.91 17.65
C ASP A 333 -15.92 3.21 18.19
N ARG A 334 -17.09 3.44 17.56
CA ARG A 334 -18.33 2.75 17.91
C ARG A 334 -18.23 1.25 17.65
N VAL A 335 -17.67 0.85 16.49
CA VAL A 335 -17.42 -0.57 16.15
C VAL A 335 -16.46 -1.22 17.15
N LYS A 336 -15.38 -0.53 17.55
CA LYS A 336 -14.41 -1.11 18.49
C LYS A 336 -14.95 -1.28 19.90
N LYS A 337 -15.83 -0.38 20.35
CA LYS A 337 -16.44 -0.38 21.69
C LYS A 337 -17.65 -1.32 21.84
N SER A 338 -18.24 -1.82 20.74
CA SER A 338 -19.41 -2.72 20.73
C SER A 338 -19.12 -4.17 21.18
#